data_3ef1f3b3de1645102cf6148032c18b5e
#
_entry.id   3ef1f3b3de1645102cf6148032c18b5e
#
_cell.length_a   1.000
_cell.length_b   1.000
_cell.length_c   1.000
_cell.angle_alpha   90.00
_cell.angle_beta   90.00
_cell.angle_gamma   90.00
#
_symmetry.space_group_name_H-M   'P 1'
#
loop_
_entity.id
_entity.type
_entity.pdbx_description
1 polymer ?
#
loop_
_entity_poly.entity_id
_entity_poly.type
_entity_poly.pdbx_seq_one_letter_code
_entity_poly.pdbx_strand_id
1 'polypeptide(L)'
;MFKETADIQTADMLNLPVPEAHYHNIVLKPSEAQKKMVEGLSDRAERVRNKMVDSSTDNMLLITNDGRKLALDQRLMNDMLPDSETSKVSACADNVFDIWQRTAESRSTQMVFCDLSTPHNDGKFNVYDDLRKKLIEKGIPAEEIAYIHTAETEAKKKELFGKVRSGQIRVLLGSTQKMGAGTNVQTKLVALHHLDCPWRPSDLQQREGRIIRQGNENPEVDIYTYVTENTFDSYLYQLVEGKQM
;
A
#
# COMPACT_ATOMS: atom_id res chain seq x y z
N MET A 1 16.48 -16.70 30.45
CA MET A 1 16.93 -15.52 31.24
C MET A 1 15.96 -14.32 31.14
N PHE A 2 15.46 -13.87 29.99
CA PHE A 2 14.46 -12.79 29.94
C PHE A 2 13.08 -13.17 30.48
N LYS A 3 12.65 -14.43 30.33
CA LYS A 3 11.35 -14.92 30.83
C LYS A 3 11.26 -15.08 32.35
N GLU A 4 12.37 -15.05 33.04
CA GLU A 4 12.41 -15.22 34.51
C GLU A 4 12.40 -13.87 35.27
N THR A 5 12.60 -12.75 34.56
CA THR A 5 12.71 -11.42 35.17
C THR A 5 11.72 -10.38 34.63
N ALA A 6 10.88 -10.76 33.62
CA ALA A 6 9.89 -9.87 33.06
C ALA A 6 8.54 -10.60 32.98
N ASP A 7 7.49 -9.96 33.49
CA ASP A 7 6.10 -10.37 33.26
C ASP A 7 5.73 -10.00 31.81
N ILE A 8 5.86 -10.97 30.90
CA ILE A 8 5.57 -10.75 29.47
C ILE A 8 4.07 -10.98 29.27
N GLN A 9 3.32 -9.90 29.17
CA GLN A 9 1.92 -9.92 28.77
C GLN A 9 1.80 -9.63 27.28
N THR A 10 1.16 -10.54 26.53
CA THR A 10 0.84 -10.31 25.12
C THR A 10 -0.45 -9.47 25.01
N ALA A 11 -0.67 -8.80 23.87
CA ALA A 11 -1.87 -8.01 23.63
C ALA A 11 -3.16 -8.83 23.87
N ASP A 12 -3.15 -10.12 23.51
CA ASP A 12 -4.27 -11.06 23.72
C ASP A 12 -4.55 -11.32 25.20
N MET A 13 -3.51 -11.35 26.03
CA MET A 13 -3.62 -11.52 27.50
C MET A 13 -4.18 -10.27 28.18
N LEU A 14 -3.94 -9.11 27.61
CA LEU A 14 -4.38 -7.81 28.17
C LEU A 14 -5.81 -7.46 27.76
N ASN A 15 -6.41 -8.19 26.82
CA ASN A 15 -7.76 -7.97 26.31
C ASN A 15 -8.01 -6.48 25.94
N LEU A 16 -7.03 -5.85 25.31
CA LEU A 16 -7.07 -4.43 24.95
C LEU A 16 -8.12 -4.21 23.85
N PRO A 17 -8.96 -3.17 23.96
CA PRO A 17 -9.92 -2.87 22.92
C PRO A 17 -9.21 -2.43 21.64
N VAL A 18 -9.30 -3.25 20.60
CA VAL A 18 -8.84 -2.96 19.25
C VAL A 18 -10.01 -3.12 18.27
N PRO A 19 -10.01 -2.40 17.13
CA PRO A 19 -11.06 -2.56 16.13
C PRO A 19 -11.14 -3.99 15.57
N GLU A 20 -12.34 -4.40 15.22
CA GLU A 20 -12.56 -5.57 14.37
C GLU A 20 -12.20 -5.20 12.92
N ALA A 21 -11.37 -6.01 12.28
CA ALA A 21 -10.93 -5.76 10.90
C ALA A 21 -11.74 -6.58 9.91
N HIS A 22 -12.28 -5.91 8.88
CA HIS A 22 -12.93 -6.52 7.74
C HIS A 22 -12.00 -6.46 6.53
N TYR A 23 -11.66 -7.61 5.97
CA TYR A 23 -10.72 -7.74 4.85
C TYR A 23 -11.44 -7.80 3.51
N HIS A 24 -11.02 -6.96 2.58
CA HIS A 24 -11.57 -6.86 1.23
C HIS A 24 -10.46 -7.11 0.20
N ASN A 25 -10.54 -8.21 -0.52
CA ASN A 25 -9.63 -8.53 -1.61
C ASN A 25 -10.23 -8.06 -2.93
N ILE A 26 -9.65 -7.03 -3.51
CA ILE A 26 -10.07 -6.43 -4.77
C ILE A 26 -9.21 -7.02 -5.88
N VAL A 27 -9.77 -7.97 -6.62
CA VAL A 27 -9.10 -8.66 -7.72
C VAL A 27 -9.45 -7.96 -9.04
N LEU A 28 -8.44 -7.53 -9.76
CA LEU A 28 -8.55 -6.76 -11.00
C LEU A 28 -7.99 -7.55 -12.18
N LYS A 29 -8.64 -7.42 -13.32
CA LYS A 29 -8.17 -8.04 -14.56
C LYS A 29 -7.02 -7.23 -15.15
N PRO A 30 -5.95 -7.89 -15.64
CA PRO A 30 -4.87 -7.21 -16.33
C PRO A 30 -5.33 -6.63 -17.66
N SER A 31 -4.75 -5.50 -18.07
CA SER A 31 -4.90 -4.96 -19.41
C SER A 31 -4.23 -5.86 -20.46
N GLU A 32 -4.53 -5.68 -21.74
CA GLU A 32 -3.84 -6.38 -22.82
C GLU A 32 -2.34 -6.07 -22.84
N ALA A 33 -1.94 -4.83 -22.50
CA ALA A 33 -0.53 -4.46 -22.38
C ALA A 33 0.14 -5.22 -21.22
N GLN A 34 -0.50 -5.30 -20.06
CA GLN A 34 0.01 -6.08 -18.93
C GLN A 34 0.16 -7.55 -19.25
N LYS A 35 -0.81 -8.17 -19.95
CA LYS A 35 -0.72 -9.58 -20.36
C LYS A 35 0.52 -9.84 -21.24
N LYS A 36 0.73 -9.00 -22.26
CA LYS A 36 1.91 -9.11 -23.15
C LYS A 36 3.24 -8.94 -22.39
N MET A 37 3.29 -8.02 -21.45
CA MET A 37 4.49 -7.77 -20.65
C MET A 37 4.76 -8.93 -19.68
N VAL A 38 3.73 -9.57 -19.12
CA VAL A 38 3.88 -10.79 -18.30
C VAL A 38 4.50 -11.93 -19.12
N GLU A 39 4.05 -12.13 -20.36
CA GLU A 39 4.66 -13.09 -21.28
C GLU A 39 6.15 -12.78 -21.52
N GLY A 40 6.47 -11.50 -21.78
CA GLY A 40 7.86 -11.07 -21.94
C GLY A 40 8.74 -11.29 -20.71
N LEU A 41 8.19 -11.12 -19.49
CA LEU A 41 8.89 -11.43 -18.24
C LEU A 41 9.14 -12.94 -18.09
N SER A 42 8.20 -13.78 -18.51
CA SER A 42 8.36 -15.24 -18.53
C SER A 42 9.48 -15.68 -19.47
N ASP A 43 9.52 -15.12 -20.68
CA ASP A 43 10.60 -15.38 -21.65
C ASP A 43 11.97 -14.95 -21.10
N ARG A 44 12.04 -13.78 -20.45
CA ARG A 44 13.28 -13.31 -19.80
C ARG A 44 13.71 -14.28 -18.69
N ALA A 45 12.78 -14.72 -17.84
CA ALA A 45 13.06 -15.67 -16.76
C ALA A 45 13.61 -17.01 -17.30
N GLU A 46 13.06 -17.51 -18.41
CA GLU A 46 13.54 -18.71 -19.06
C GLU A 46 14.98 -18.55 -19.62
N ARG A 47 15.26 -17.42 -20.27
CA ARG A 47 16.61 -17.12 -20.80
C ARG A 47 17.64 -17.02 -19.67
N VAL A 48 17.30 -16.37 -18.54
CA VAL A 48 18.17 -16.29 -17.35
C VAL A 48 18.41 -17.69 -16.76
N ARG A 49 17.37 -18.50 -16.63
CA ARG A 49 17.44 -19.86 -16.09
C ARG A 49 18.34 -20.75 -16.95
N ASN A 50 18.25 -20.60 -18.27
CA ASN A 50 19.05 -21.36 -19.26
C ASN A 50 20.45 -20.74 -19.48
N LYS A 51 20.86 -19.75 -18.69
CA LYS A 51 22.15 -19.04 -18.78
C LYS A 51 22.45 -18.48 -20.20
N MET A 52 21.39 -18.04 -20.87
CA MET A 52 21.48 -17.44 -22.21
C MET A 52 21.76 -15.93 -22.16
N VAL A 53 21.77 -15.33 -20.98
CA VAL A 53 21.99 -13.90 -20.76
C VAL A 53 22.96 -13.73 -19.59
N ASP A 54 23.87 -12.75 -19.70
CA ASP A 54 24.78 -12.40 -18.62
C ASP A 54 24.00 -11.82 -17.42
N SER A 55 24.35 -12.22 -16.20
CA SER A 55 23.68 -11.80 -14.98
C SER A 55 23.78 -10.29 -14.70
N SER A 56 24.74 -9.61 -15.30
CA SER A 56 24.85 -8.14 -15.24
C SER A 56 23.86 -7.45 -16.18
N THR A 57 23.42 -8.14 -17.24
CA THR A 57 22.45 -7.62 -18.21
C THR A 57 21.03 -7.89 -17.75
N ASP A 58 20.73 -9.11 -17.30
CA ASP A 58 19.42 -9.49 -16.77
C ASP A 58 19.54 -10.61 -15.73
N ASN A 59 18.68 -10.58 -14.72
CA ASN A 59 18.68 -11.57 -13.66
C ASN A 59 17.29 -11.65 -12.99
N MET A 60 17.07 -12.69 -12.18
CA MET A 60 15.80 -12.94 -11.53
C MET A 60 15.36 -11.79 -10.60
N LEU A 61 16.29 -11.04 -10.01
CA LEU A 61 15.96 -9.91 -9.15
C LEU A 61 15.35 -8.75 -9.96
N LEU A 62 15.95 -8.42 -11.10
CA LEU A 62 15.45 -7.41 -12.03
C LEU A 62 14.06 -7.81 -12.56
N ILE A 63 13.91 -9.06 -13.03
CA ILE A 63 12.64 -9.58 -13.54
C ILE A 63 11.53 -9.52 -12.48
N THR A 64 11.86 -9.90 -11.25
CA THR A 64 10.91 -9.84 -10.14
C THR A 64 10.49 -8.40 -9.80
N ASN A 65 11.44 -7.47 -9.82
CA ASN A 65 11.16 -6.07 -9.58
C ASN A 65 10.29 -5.48 -10.69
N ASP A 66 10.56 -5.81 -11.93
CA ASP A 66 9.75 -5.43 -13.09
C ASP A 66 8.35 -6.06 -13.00
N GLY A 67 8.24 -7.30 -12.58
CA GLY A 67 6.96 -7.98 -12.35
C GLY A 67 6.09 -7.29 -11.29
N ARG A 68 6.70 -6.81 -10.22
CA ARG A 68 5.99 -6.03 -9.18
C ARG A 68 5.52 -4.68 -9.70
N LYS A 69 6.36 -3.97 -10.45
CA LYS A 69 6.00 -2.69 -11.07
C LYS A 69 4.85 -2.86 -12.06
N LEU A 70 4.95 -3.87 -12.92
CA LEU A 70 3.93 -4.19 -13.91
C LEU A 70 2.59 -4.53 -13.26
N ALA A 71 2.59 -5.29 -12.17
CA ALA A 71 1.40 -5.64 -11.44
C ALA A 71 0.73 -4.42 -10.77
N LEU A 72 1.53 -3.44 -10.35
CA LEU A 72 1.03 -2.20 -9.76
C LEU A 72 0.42 -1.27 -10.83
N ASP A 73 1.19 -0.93 -11.84
CA ASP A 73 0.74 -0.08 -12.94
C ASP A 73 1.65 -0.26 -14.17
N GLN A 74 1.04 -0.50 -15.34
CA GLN A 74 1.77 -0.67 -16.59
C GLN A 74 2.66 0.53 -16.97
N ARG A 75 2.26 1.74 -16.56
CA ARG A 75 3.01 2.98 -16.84
C ARG A 75 4.35 3.05 -16.11
N LEU A 76 4.55 2.24 -15.07
CA LEU A 76 5.86 2.10 -14.40
C LEU A 76 6.89 1.35 -15.27
N MET A 77 6.41 0.57 -16.25
CA MET A 77 7.25 -0.13 -17.22
C MET A 77 7.48 0.72 -18.48
N ASN A 78 6.45 1.44 -18.89
CA ASN A 78 6.48 2.33 -20.05
C ASN A 78 5.46 3.45 -19.83
N ASP A 79 5.92 4.66 -19.57
CA ASP A 79 5.12 5.84 -19.29
C ASP A 79 4.31 6.36 -20.51
N MET A 80 4.62 5.85 -21.71
CA MET A 80 3.86 6.12 -22.94
C MET A 80 2.56 5.29 -23.02
N LEU A 81 2.40 4.29 -22.17
CA LEU A 81 1.16 3.51 -22.12
C LEU A 81 0.01 4.33 -21.53
N PRO A 82 -1.23 4.07 -21.99
CA PRO A 82 -2.39 4.76 -21.43
C PRO A 82 -2.67 4.34 -19.99
N ASP A 83 -3.40 5.17 -19.28
CA ASP A 83 -4.03 4.77 -18.02
C ASP A 83 -5.07 3.66 -18.29
N SER A 84 -5.23 2.77 -17.34
CA SER A 84 -6.22 1.70 -17.40
C SER A 84 -7.32 1.95 -16.35
N GLU A 85 -8.56 2.01 -16.80
CA GLU A 85 -9.72 2.15 -15.90
C GLU A 85 -9.83 0.98 -14.91
N THR A 86 -9.29 -0.19 -15.27
CA THR A 86 -9.24 -1.39 -14.41
C THR A 86 -7.95 -1.50 -13.60
N SER A 87 -7.15 -0.43 -13.51
CA SER A 87 -5.92 -0.43 -12.73
C SER A 87 -6.20 -0.47 -11.22
N LYS A 88 -5.23 -0.97 -10.46
CA LYS A 88 -5.27 -0.90 -9.00
C LYS A 88 -5.43 0.53 -8.49
N VAL A 89 -4.78 1.48 -9.13
CA VAL A 89 -4.82 2.90 -8.73
C VAL A 89 -6.23 3.45 -8.90
N SER A 90 -6.91 3.14 -10.02
CA SER A 90 -8.30 3.55 -10.25
C SER A 90 -9.25 2.92 -9.24
N ALA A 91 -9.14 1.62 -9.00
CA ALA A 91 -9.96 0.92 -8.01
C ALA A 91 -9.73 1.44 -6.58
N CYS A 92 -8.48 1.72 -6.23
CA CYS A 92 -8.15 2.34 -4.94
C CYS A 92 -8.77 3.73 -4.82
N ALA A 93 -8.68 4.56 -5.87
CA ALA A 93 -9.29 5.88 -5.88
C ALA A 93 -10.80 5.83 -5.66
N ASP A 94 -11.49 4.87 -6.28
CA ASP A 94 -12.94 4.66 -6.11
C ASP A 94 -13.28 4.31 -4.66
N ASN A 95 -12.60 3.34 -4.07
CA ASN A 95 -12.84 2.92 -2.69
C ASN A 95 -12.49 4.02 -1.68
N VAL A 96 -11.38 4.72 -1.87
CA VAL A 96 -10.99 5.84 -0.99
C VAL A 96 -12.03 6.95 -1.04
N PHE A 97 -12.53 7.29 -2.23
CA PHE A 97 -13.54 8.33 -2.40
C PHE A 97 -14.87 7.94 -1.75
N ASP A 98 -15.36 6.72 -1.95
CA ASP A 98 -16.57 6.20 -1.33
C ASP A 98 -16.50 6.29 0.21
N ILE A 99 -15.40 5.82 0.79
CA ILE A 99 -15.19 5.89 2.24
C ILE A 99 -15.10 7.35 2.72
N TRP A 100 -14.41 8.20 1.95
CA TRP A 100 -14.32 9.63 2.26
C TRP A 100 -15.69 10.29 2.30
N GLN A 101 -16.57 9.99 1.34
CA GLN A 101 -17.94 10.51 1.31
C GLN A 101 -18.78 10.01 2.49
N ARG A 102 -18.84 8.69 2.69
CA ARG A 102 -19.70 8.08 3.72
C ARG A 102 -19.27 8.39 5.15
N THR A 103 -18.04 8.84 5.35
CA THR A 103 -17.48 9.22 6.64
C THR A 103 -17.25 10.73 6.79
N ALA A 104 -17.94 11.54 6.01
CA ALA A 104 -17.75 12.99 5.99
C ALA A 104 -18.04 13.64 7.37
N GLU A 105 -19.08 13.22 8.06
CA GLU A 105 -19.46 13.76 9.37
C GLU A 105 -18.42 13.46 10.45
N SER A 106 -17.92 12.23 10.51
CA SER A 106 -16.90 11.82 11.48
C SER A 106 -15.50 12.30 11.11
N ARG A 107 -15.30 12.75 9.86
CA ARG A 107 -14.00 13.09 9.30
C ARG A 107 -12.99 11.97 9.49
N SER A 108 -13.44 10.74 9.30
CA SER A 108 -12.58 9.55 9.38
C SER A 108 -11.46 9.60 8.35
N THR A 109 -10.35 8.96 8.69
CA THR A 109 -9.12 9.01 7.92
C THR A 109 -8.78 7.64 7.31
N GLN A 110 -7.97 7.66 6.27
CA GLN A 110 -7.54 6.47 5.57
C GLN A 110 -6.04 6.52 5.31
N MET A 111 -5.40 5.36 5.29
CA MET A 111 -4.00 5.21 4.89
C MET A 111 -3.90 4.38 3.61
N VAL A 112 -3.07 4.83 2.67
CA VAL A 112 -2.70 4.08 1.47
C VAL A 112 -1.23 3.76 1.51
N PHE A 113 -0.90 2.47 1.52
CA PHE A 113 0.47 1.98 1.49
C PHE A 113 0.91 1.61 0.08
N CYS A 114 2.02 2.17 -0.35
CA CYS A 114 2.71 1.81 -1.58
C CYS A 114 4.22 1.99 -1.40
N ASP A 115 4.98 0.89 -1.51
CA ASP A 115 6.43 0.90 -1.37
C ASP A 115 7.14 1.10 -2.70
N LEU A 116 6.49 0.68 -3.78
CA LEU A 116 6.93 0.95 -5.14
C LEU A 116 6.52 2.35 -5.57
N SER A 117 7.24 2.95 -6.51
CA SER A 117 6.83 4.22 -7.12
C SER A 117 6.58 5.36 -6.11
N THR A 118 7.48 5.48 -5.12
CA THR A 118 7.46 6.62 -4.20
C THR A 118 7.68 7.94 -4.95
N PRO A 119 7.15 9.07 -4.47
CA PRO A 119 7.27 10.34 -5.19
C PRO A 119 8.72 10.80 -5.28
N HIS A 120 9.12 11.21 -6.48
CA HIS A 120 10.41 11.81 -6.80
C HIS A 120 10.19 13.09 -7.64
N ASN A 121 11.04 14.09 -7.43
CA ASN A 121 10.98 15.35 -8.19
C ASN A 121 11.72 15.23 -9.53
N ASP A 122 11.53 14.15 -10.27
CA ASP A 122 12.18 13.88 -11.55
C ASP A 122 11.26 14.08 -12.78
N GLY A 123 10.03 14.51 -12.55
CA GLY A 123 9.02 14.72 -13.59
C GLY A 123 8.47 13.44 -14.22
N LYS A 124 8.88 12.27 -13.74
CA LYS A 124 8.38 10.98 -14.23
C LYS A 124 7.06 10.59 -13.59
N PHE A 125 6.34 9.71 -14.26
CA PHE A 125 5.15 9.09 -13.70
C PHE A 125 5.44 8.41 -12.37
N ASN A 126 4.61 8.67 -11.36
CA ASN A 126 4.58 7.94 -10.12
C ASN A 126 3.14 7.72 -9.65
N VAL A 127 2.93 6.64 -8.92
CA VAL A 127 1.61 6.20 -8.48
C VAL A 127 1.01 7.14 -7.43
N TYR A 128 1.82 7.76 -6.58
CA TYR A 128 1.34 8.71 -5.58
C TYR A 128 0.66 9.92 -6.20
N ASP A 129 1.30 10.54 -7.18
CA ASP A 129 0.77 11.71 -7.86
C ASP A 129 -0.45 11.36 -8.70
N ASP A 130 -0.45 10.19 -9.35
CA ASP A 130 -1.59 9.71 -10.12
C ASP A 130 -2.81 9.44 -9.24
N LEU A 131 -2.62 8.75 -8.12
CA LEU A 131 -3.69 8.52 -7.15
C LEU A 131 -4.23 9.84 -6.58
N ARG A 132 -3.35 10.75 -6.18
CA ARG A 132 -3.72 12.07 -5.68
C ARG A 132 -4.55 12.84 -6.72
N LYS A 133 -4.11 12.85 -7.97
CA LYS A 133 -4.84 13.48 -9.08
C LYS A 133 -6.26 12.90 -9.22
N LYS A 134 -6.38 11.57 -9.26
CA LYS A 134 -7.67 10.88 -9.35
C LYS A 134 -8.61 11.23 -8.18
N LEU A 135 -8.08 11.31 -6.96
CA LEU A 135 -8.84 11.67 -5.78
C LEU A 135 -9.35 13.12 -5.85
N ILE A 136 -8.51 14.04 -6.30
CA ILE A 136 -8.90 15.45 -6.49
C ILE A 136 -9.96 15.58 -7.59
N GLU A 137 -9.81 14.90 -8.71
CA GLU A 137 -10.77 14.86 -9.81
C GLU A 137 -12.13 14.31 -9.37
N LYS A 138 -12.16 13.38 -8.40
CA LYS A 138 -13.40 12.87 -7.79
C LYS A 138 -14.05 13.85 -6.81
N GLY A 139 -13.32 14.84 -6.32
CA GLY A 139 -13.83 15.90 -5.45
C GLY A 139 -13.24 15.96 -4.04
N ILE A 140 -12.21 15.18 -3.73
CA ILE A 140 -11.50 15.31 -2.46
C ILE A 140 -10.62 16.56 -2.50
N PRO A 141 -10.75 17.50 -1.55
CA PRO A 141 -9.89 18.67 -1.48
C PRO A 141 -8.41 18.30 -1.38
N ALA A 142 -7.56 19.00 -2.13
CA ALA A 142 -6.12 18.72 -2.19
C ALA A 142 -5.44 18.80 -0.81
N GLU A 143 -5.93 19.69 0.06
CA GLU A 143 -5.44 19.88 1.43
C GLU A 143 -5.80 18.74 2.39
N GLU A 144 -6.73 17.87 2.03
CA GLU A 144 -7.09 16.69 2.81
C GLU A 144 -6.25 15.45 2.44
N ILE A 145 -5.37 15.57 1.45
CA ILE A 145 -4.48 14.50 0.96
C ILE A 145 -3.04 14.85 1.25
N ALA A 146 -2.30 13.97 1.90
CA ALA A 146 -0.89 14.19 2.21
C ALA A 146 -0.02 12.96 1.93
N TYR A 147 1.27 13.21 1.68
CA TYR A 147 2.31 12.20 1.58
C TYR A 147 3.19 12.27 2.83
N ILE A 148 3.48 11.12 3.43
CA ILE A 148 4.47 11.06 4.53
C ILE A 148 5.83 11.59 4.10
N HIS A 149 6.16 11.44 2.81
CA HIS A 149 7.45 11.85 2.24
C HIS A 149 7.72 13.36 2.31
N THR A 150 6.67 14.19 2.45
CA THR A 150 6.82 15.64 2.63
C THR A 150 7.24 16.03 4.06
N ALA A 151 7.11 15.13 5.00
CA ALA A 151 7.48 15.34 6.41
C ALA A 151 8.89 14.83 6.69
N GLU A 152 9.90 15.57 6.27
CA GLU A 152 11.31 15.16 6.32
C GLU A 152 11.91 15.17 7.75
N THR A 153 11.33 15.95 8.66
CA THR A 153 11.81 16.09 10.04
C THR A 153 10.80 15.50 11.03
N GLU A 154 11.28 15.10 12.21
CA GLU A 154 10.39 14.58 13.28
C GLU A 154 9.33 15.61 13.70
N ALA A 155 9.67 16.91 13.69
CA ALA A 155 8.70 17.98 13.98
C ALA A 155 7.59 18.03 12.93
N LYS A 156 7.95 17.97 11.63
CA LYS A 156 6.98 17.92 10.52
C LYS A 156 6.13 16.65 10.55
N LYS A 157 6.72 15.49 10.89
CA LYS A 157 5.96 14.25 11.07
C LYS A 157 4.94 14.37 12.20
N LYS A 158 5.35 14.90 13.35
CA LYS A 158 4.46 15.12 14.50
C LYS A 158 3.29 16.05 14.13
N GLU A 159 3.55 17.12 13.40
CA GLU A 159 2.52 18.03 12.89
C GLU A 159 1.57 17.30 11.94
N LEU A 160 2.11 16.59 10.93
CA LEU A 160 1.33 15.82 9.96
C LEU A 160 0.42 14.80 10.66
N PHE A 161 0.97 14.03 11.60
CA PHE A 161 0.18 13.04 12.35
C PHE A 161 -0.90 13.69 13.22
N GLY A 162 -0.64 14.87 13.76
CA GLY A 162 -1.65 15.68 14.44
C GLY A 162 -2.82 16.04 13.52
N LYS A 163 -2.54 16.47 12.30
CA LYS A 163 -3.56 16.77 11.28
C LYS A 163 -4.35 15.54 10.84
N VAL A 164 -3.72 14.37 10.79
CA VAL A 164 -4.42 13.10 10.51
C VAL A 164 -5.32 12.73 11.69
N ARG A 165 -4.82 12.75 12.92
CA ARG A 165 -5.65 12.44 14.11
C ARG A 165 -6.87 13.36 14.28
N SER A 166 -6.73 14.62 13.90
CA SER A 166 -7.85 15.59 13.97
C SER A 166 -8.86 15.44 12.82
N GLY A 167 -8.53 14.66 11.78
CA GLY A 167 -9.34 14.55 10.57
C GLY A 167 -9.20 15.75 9.63
N GLN A 168 -8.21 16.63 9.81
CA GLN A 168 -7.88 17.70 8.88
C GLN A 168 -7.30 17.10 7.58
N ILE A 169 -6.39 16.14 7.69
CA ILE A 169 -5.93 15.29 6.59
C ILE A 169 -6.68 13.97 6.69
N ARG A 170 -7.40 13.62 5.63
CA ARG A 170 -8.26 12.45 5.60
C ARG A 170 -7.68 11.29 4.80
N VAL A 171 -6.70 11.53 3.94
CA VAL A 171 -6.00 10.51 3.16
C VAL A 171 -4.49 10.71 3.30
N LEU A 172 -3.82 9.73 3.89
CA LEU A 172 -2.36 9.71 4.06
C LEU A 172 -1.77 8.60 3.20
N LEU A 173 -0.90 8.98 2.24
CA LEU A 173 -0.14 8.06 1.40
C LEU A 173 1.28 7.90 1.95
N GLY A 174 1.78 6.67 1.97
CA GLY A 174 3.13 6.44 2.40
C GLY A 174 3.66 5.05 2.13
N SER A 175 4.97 4.89 2.35
CA SER A 175 5.63 3.59 2.30
C SER A 175 5.71 2.94 3.68
N THR A 176 5.85 1.63 3.70
CA THR A 176 6.04 0.86 4.96
C THR A 176 7.19 1.42 5.78
N GLN A 177 8.31 1.74 5.11
CA GLN A 177 9.50 2.27 5.78
C GLN A 177 9.25 3.65 6.41
N LYS A 178 8.62 4.57 5.68
CA LYS A 178 8.39 5.95 6.15
C LYS A 178 7.29 6.03 7.21
N MET A 179 6.29 5.18 7.13
CA MET A 179 5.21 5.05 8.12
C MET A 179 5.51 3.98 9.18
N GLY A 180 6.78 3.64 9.36
CA GLY A 180 7.28 2.65 10.31
C GLY A 180 7.11 3.03 11.77
N ALA A 181 8.12 2.76 12.61
CA ALA A 181 8.05 2.97 14.05
C ALA A 181 7.65 4.42 14.43
N GLY A 182 6.83 4.58 15.45
CA GLY A 182 6.43 5.89 15.99
C GLY A 182 5.22 6.56 15.32
N THR A 183 4.66 6.00 14.26
CA THR A 183 3.45 6.55 13.63
C THR A 183 2.24 6.30 14.50
N ASN A 184 1.68 7.35 15.10
CA ASN A 184 0.50 7.31 15.95
C ASN A 184 -0.63 8.12 15.31
N VAL A 185 -1.39 7.49 14.39
CA VAL A 185 -2.43 8.14 13.57
C VAL A 185 -3.78 7.44 13.65
N GLN A 186 -3.91 6.39 14.50
CA GLN A 186 -5.05 5.49 14.49
C GLN A 186 -6.38 6.09 14.95
N THR A 187 -6.39 7.22 15.65
CA THR A 187 -7.57 7.75 16.33
C THR A 187 -8.85 7.74 15.47
N LYS A 188 -8.79 8.27 14.26
CA LYS A 188 -9.91 8.32 13.32
C LYS A 188 -9.72 7.40 12.10
N LEU A 189 -8.75 6.50 12.13
CA LEU A 189 -8.39 5.65 11.00
C LEU A 189 -9.44 4.56 10.80
N VAL A 190 -10.16 4.61 9.69
CA VAL A 190 -11.28 3.71 9.39
C VAL A 190 -10.95 2.70 8.30
N ALA A 191 -10.00 3.00 7.44
CA ALA A 191 -9.60 2.13 6.35
C ALA A 191 -8.11 2.20 6.04
N LEU A 192 -7.57 1.08 5.59
CA LEU A 192 -6.19 0.91 5.15
C LEU A 192 -6.20 0.20 3.80
N HIS A 193 -5.37 0.69 2.87
CA HIS A 193 -5.27 0.18 1.51
C HIS A 193 -3.86 -0.31 1.24
N HIS A 194 -3.69 -1.60 0.92
CA HIS A 194 -2.47 -2.18 0.40
C HIS A 194 -2.47 -2.08 -1.13
N LEU A 195 -1.90 -1.00 -1.66
CA LEU A 195 -1.87 -0.79 -3.10
C LEU A 195 -0.83 -1.69 -3.79
N ASP A 196 0.25 -2.00 -3.09
CA ASP A 196 1.24 -3.00 -3.50
C ASP A 196 1.44 -4.08 -2.43
N CYS A 197 1.93 -5.26 -2.86
CA CYS A 197 2.29 -6.34 -1.97
C CYS A 197 3.74 -6.15 -1.47
N PRO A 198 3.98 -6.09 -0.16
CA PRO A 198 5.33 -6.05 0.37
C PRO A 198 6.02 -7.43 0.24
N TRP A 199 7.36 -7.45 0.34
CA TRP A 199 8.15 -8.68 0.25
C TRP A 199 8.03 -9.60 1.48
N ARG A 200 7.71 -9.01 2.64
CA ARG A 200 7.75 -9.72 3.92
C ARG A 200 6.38 -9.76 4.55
N PRO A 201 5.96 -10.91 5.10
CA PRO A 201 4.74 -10.99 5.90
C PRO A 201 4.72 -9.99 7.06
N SER A 202 5.88 -9.79 7.72
CA SER A 202 6.03 -8.81 8.79
C SER A 202 5.70 -7.37 8.38
N ASP A 203 5.90 -7.03 7.10
CA ASP A 203 5.57 -5.69 6.59
C ASP A 203 4.05 -5.50 6.48
N LEU A 204 3.29 -6.55 6.11
CA LEU A 204 1.83 -6.52 6.16
C LEU A 204 1.34 -6.34 7.60
N GLN A 205 1.84 -7.13 8.53
CA GLN A 205 1.51 -7.01 9.95
C GLN A 205 1.85 -5.63 10.49
N GLN A 206 2.98 -5.07 10.08
CA GLN A 206 3.41 -3.73 10.46
C GLN A 206 2.45 -2.67 9.92
N ARG A 207 1.99 -2.78 8.67
CA ARG A 207 1.00 -1.88 8.07
C ARG A 207 -0.33 -1.99 8.82
N GLU A 208 -0.85 -3.18 9.00
CA GLU A 208 -2.13 -3.44 9.66
C GLU A 208 -2.13 -3.06 11.14
N GLY A 209 -1.01 -3.22 11.82
CA GLY A 209 -0.81 -2.76 13.19
C GLY A 209 -0.91 -1.23 13.37
N ARG A 210 -1.06 -0.46 12.28
CA ARG A 210 -1.36 0.99 12.37
C ARG A 210 -2.85 1.25 12.58
N ILE A 211 -3.70 0.39 12.09
CA ILE A 211 -5.16 0.53 12.17
C ILE A 211 -5.77 -0.37 13.24
N ILE A 212 -5.35 -1.62 13.33
CA ILE A 212 -5.76 -2.58 14.36
C ILE A 212 -4.97 -2.30 15.63
N ARG A 213 -5.32 -1.22 16.30
CA ARG A 213 -4.54 -0.71 17.43
C ARG A 213 -5.42 -0.04 18.46
N GLN A 214 -5.03 -0.20 19.74
CA GLN A 214 -5.63 0.52 20.85
C GLN A 214 -5.60 2.05 20.62
N GLY A 215 -6.67 2.75 20.96
CA GLY A 215 -6.83 4.18 20.74
C GLY A 215 -7.42 4.55 19.38
N ASN A 216 -7.81 3.58 18.57
CA ASN A 216 -8.68 3.80 17.44
C ASN A 216 -10.13 3.95 17.95
N GLU A 217 -10.81 5.03 17.56
CA GLU A 217 -12.18 5.32 17.98
C GLU A 217 -13.23 4.51 17.20
N ASN A 218 -12.83 3.90 16.08
CA ASN A 218 -13.72 3.08 15.27
C ASN A 218 -13.78 1.66 15.84
N PRO A 219 -14.99 1.09 16.09
CA PRO A 219 -15.14 -0.28 16.55
C PRO A 219 -14.81 -1.30 15.44
N GLU A 220 -14.98 -0.90 14.19
CA GLU A 220 -14.74 -1.70 12.99
C GLU A 220 -13.91 -0.90 11.99
N VAL A 221 -13.02 -1.59 11.27
CA VAL A 221 -12.16 -0.99 10.25
C VAL A 221 -12.09 -1.89 9.03
N ASP A 222 -11.84 -1.28 7.87
CA ASP A 222 -11.74 -1.97 6.60
C ASP A 222 -10.28 -2.03 6.12
N ILE A 223 -9.84 -3.21 5.68
CA ILE A 223 -8.51 -3.41 5.08
C ILE A 223 -8.69 -3.90 3.65
N TYR A 224 -8.22 -3.10 2.70
CA TYR A 224 -8.32 -3.38 1.27
C TYR A 224 -6.98 -3.86 0.73
N THR A 225 -7.01 -4.97 0.00
CA THR A 225 -5.87 -5.50 -0.74
C THR A 225 -6.18 -5.51 -2.22
N TYR A 226 -5.35 -4.88 -3.03
CA TYR A 226 -5.53 -4.78 -4.48
C TYR A 226 -4.57 -5.74 -5.19
N VAL A 227 -5.13 -6.63 -6.00
CA VAL A 227 -4.40 -7.67 -6.72
C VAL A 227 -4.77 -7.63 -8.19
N THR A 228 -3.76 -7.53 -9.07
CA THR A 228 -3.96 -7.77 -10.51
C THR A 228 -3.78 -9.26 -10.77
N GLU A 229 -4.85 -9.93 -11.19
CA GLU A 229 -4.81 -11.37 -11.45
C GLU A 229 -3.84 -11.73 -12.57
N ASN A 230 -3.31 -12.96 -12.55
CA ASN A 230 -2.35 -13.46 -13.54
C ASN A 230 -1.09 -12.59 -13.69
N THR A 231 -0.70 -11.89 -12.63
CA THR A 231 0.55 -11.14 -12.54
C THR A 231 1.38 -11.61 -11.33
N PHE A 232 2.53 -10.99 -11.14
CA PHE A 232 3.40 -11.29 -10.00
C PHE A 232 2.75 -11.02 -8.63
N ASP A 233 1.75 -10.16 -8.57
CA ASP A 233 0.96 -9.89 -7.36
C ASP A 233 0.32 -11.16 -6.78
N SER A 234 -0.40 -11.90 -7.61
CA SER A 234 -1.10 -13.10 -7.18
C SER A 234 -0.12 -14.11 -6.54
N TYR A 235 1.07 -14.24 -7.12
CA TYR A 235 2.11 -15.09 -6.59
C TYR A 235 2.67 -14.56 -5.27
N LEU A 236 2.96 -13.26 -5.17
CA LEU A 236 3.49 -12.65 -3.94
C LEU A 236 2.52 -12.77 -2.77
N TYR A 237 1.24 -12.47 -2.97
CA TYR A 237 0.24 -12.58 -1.91
C TYR A 237 0.10 -14.01 -1.41
N GLN A 238 0.09 -15.01 -2.30
CA GLN A 238 0.09 -16.42 -1.91
C GLN A 238 1.31 -16.80 -1.07
N LEU A 239 2.50 -16.29 -1.44
CA LEU A 239 3.72 -16.54 -0.67
C LEU A 239 3.70 -15.88 0.71
N VAL A 240 3.15 -14.67 0.78
CA VAL A 240 3.09 -13.90 2.03
C VAL A 240 2.05 -14.49 2.97
N GLU A 241 0.86 -14.84 2.48
CA GLU A 241 -0.20 -15.50 3.24
C GLU A 241 0.22 -16.91 3.70
N GLY A 242 0.86 -17.69 2.82
CA GLY A 242 1.35 -19.03 3.14
C GLY A 242 2.47 -19.08 4.19
N LYS A 243 3.16 -17.96 4.44
CA LYS A 243 4.18 -17.85 5.51
C LYS A 243 3.62 -17.37 6.85
N GLN A 244 2.34 -16.98 6.90
CA GLN A 244 1.66 -16.58 8.14
C GLN A 244 1.01 -17.77 8.87
N MET A 245 0.92 -18.94 8.21
CA MET A 245 0.51 -20.21 8.81
C MET A 245 1.73 -20.94 9.39
#